data_207105464350c90bc5ca2d881ca20231
#
_entry.id   207105464350c90bc5ca2d881ca20231
#
_cell.length_a   1.000
_cell.length_b   1.000
_cell.length_c   1.000
_cell.angle_alpha   90.00
_cell.angle_beta   90.00
_cell.angle_gamma   90.00
#
_symmetry.space_group_name_H-M   'P 1'
#
loop_
_entity.id
_entity.type
_entity.pdbx_description
1 polymer ?
#
loop_
_entity_poly.entity_id
_entity_poly.type
_entity_poly.pdbx_seq_one_letter_code
_entity_poly.pdbx_strand_id
1 'polypeptide(L)'
;MKKKYFLYGGIGLVVIVLGVVIMVLSNPDRKVKIVDSEIKNIVLEDYSTNEFKIKKPKGWKVDVLGDYIHYTIKVYNPENSLYQFFFNMKTEGYNKSEDAKRWQQKYYPNNIFAKTSVIEDKTTEGFYKIFNDLGTLNNNATFTFPTLTDFTVIENIGKGVLGGDILRATFKDNNGKDAEGLFTAYVYDVGPYYVYENIISGKQIDINYLNVYDTMFYTAPKDDFINWEDALSTVASSLEFTDTFVNGFNSQQDAVMKNFQNIRNVGNQITDGIMDSWEKRNKSYDIMSQKQSDAILGYERVYDTETNEVYKAYNGFTDDYSGKRYKSITDDMYTDKVVGYIEK
;
A
#
# COMPACT_ATOMS: atom_id res chain seq x y z
N MET A 1 -66.44 21.29 44.09
CA MET A 1 -64.96 21.08 44.20
C MET A 1 -64.36 20.02 43.23
N LYS A 2 -65.13 19.23 42.48
CA LYS A 2 -64.59 18.13 41.62
C LYS A 2 -64.07 18.58 40.22
N LYS A 3 -64.46 19.77 39.72
CA LYS A 3 -64.03 20.23 38.37
C LYS A 3 -62.58 20.81 38.29
N LYS A 4 -62.03 21.30 39.39
CA LYS A 4 -60.67 21.87 39.42
C LYS A 4 -59.52 20.82 39.36
N TYR A 5 -59.75 19.63 39.94
CA TYR A 5 -58.76 18.54 39.92
C TYR A 5 -58.61 17.87 38.56
N PHE A 6 -59.67 17.89 37.72
CA PHE A 6 -59.58 17.36 36.35
C PHE A 6 -58.75 18.28 35.42
N LEU A 7 -58.78 19.58 35.66
CA LEU A 7 -58.03 20.56 34.85
C LEU A 7 -56.53 20.44 35.14
N TYR A 8 -56.10 20.29 36.38
CA TYR A 8 -54.69 20.16 36.77
C TYR A 8 -54.10 18.82 36.41
N GLY A 9 -54.88 17.74 36.46
CA GLY A 9 -54.47 16.40 35.98
C GLY A 9 -54.22 16.39 34.48
N GLY A 10 -55.09 17.04 33.67
CA GLY A 10 -54.94 17.13 32.23
C GLY A 10 -53.70 17.94 31.79
N ILE A 11 -53.45 19.07 32.47
CA ILE A 11 -52.26 19.91 32.20
C ILE A 11 -50.98 19.16 32.59
N GLY A 12 -50.97 18.46 33.72
CA GLY A 12 -49.82 17.64 34.14
C GLY A 12 -49.49 16.53 33.13
N LEU A 13 -50.49 15.87 32.60
CA LEU A 13 -50.32 14.82 31.63
C LEU A 13 -49.82 15.31 30.27
N VAL A 14 -50.32 16.50 29.83
CA VAL A 14 -49.83 17.15 28.61
C VAL A 14 -48.36 17.61 28.75
N VAL A 15 -47.96 18.13 29.91
CA VAL A 15 -46.59 18.54 30.18
C VAL A 15 -45.67 17.32 30.22
N ILE A 16 -46.10 16.22 30.82
CA ILE A 16 -45.29 14.98 30.81
C ILE A 16 -45.16 14.40 29.40
N VAL A 17 -46.24 14.35 28.61
CA VAL A 17 -46.20 13.89 27.22
C VAL A 17 -45.31 14.80 26.35
N LEU A 18 -45.41 16.14 26.49
CA LEU A 18 -44.56 17.08 25.80
C LEU A 18 -43.07 16.93 26.23
N GLY A 19 -42.83 16.70 27.52
CA GLY A 19 -41.48 16.46 28.05
C GLY A 19 -40.85 15.18 27.47
N VAL A 20 -41.64 14.10 27.40
CA VAL A 20 -41.19 12.83 26.80
C VAL A 20 -40.99 12.97 25.29
N VAL A 21 -41.86 13.69 24.59
CA VAL A 21 -41.71 13.97 23.14
C VAL A 21 -40.48 14.82 22.89
N ILE A 22 -40.21 15.83 23.69
CA ILE A 22 -38.99 16.65 23.58
C ILE A 22 -37.75 15.81 23.88
N MET A 23 -37.75 14.96 24.92
CA MET A 23 -36.64 14.05 25.20
C MET A 23 -36.37 13.06 24.05
N VAL A 24 -37.44 12.54 23.47
CA VAL A 24 -37.32 11.59 22.35
C VAL A 24 -36.82 12.27 21.08
N LEU A 25 -37.27 13.52 20.83
CA LEU A 25 -36.83 14.30 19.66
C LEU A 25 -35.44 14.94 19.83
N SER A 26 -34.98 15.14 21.07
CA SER A 26 -33.66 15.68 21.38
C SER A 26 -32.57 14.63 21.60
N ASN A 27 -32.92 13.35 21.46
CA ASN A 27 -31.92 12.28 21.60
C ASN A 27 -30.87 12.39 20.48
N PRO A 28 -29.60 12.72 20.80
CA PRO A 28 -28.55 12.90 19.81
C PRO A 28 -28.30 11.64 18.98
N ASP A 29 -28.56 10.45 19.54
CA ASP A 29 -28.37 9.15 18.83
C ASP A 29 -29.34 8.98 17.65
N ARG A 30 -30.51 9.65 17.67
CA ARG A 30 -31.49 9.63 16.56
C ARG A 30 -31.16 10.60 15.44
N LYS A 31 -30.23 11.52 15.65
CA LYS A 31 -29.80 12.48 14.65
C LYS A 31 -28.66 11.97 13.79
N VAL A 32 -28.05 10.86 14.19
CA VAL A 32 -26.97 10.23 13.43
C VAL A 32 -27.57 9.54 12.23
N LYS A 33 -27.20 9.99 11.03
CA LYS A 33 -27.60 9.41 9.75
C LYS A 33 -26.50 8.48 9.28
N ILE A 34 -26.81 7.19 9.27
CA ILE A 34 -25.92 6.17 8.74
C ILE A 34 -26.25 5.95 7.27
N VAL A 35 -25.24 6.01 6.43
CA VAL A 35 -25.29 5.57 5.04
C VAL A 35 -24.53 4.27 4.98
N ASP A 36 -25.21 3.20 4.56
CA ASP A 36 -24.52 1.94 4.31
C ASP A 36 -23.39 2.20 3.33
N SER A 37 -22.18 1.76 3.69
CA SER A 37 -21.10 1.85 2.73
C SER A 37 -21.47 0.98 1.54
N GLU A 38 -21.41 1.53 0.34
CA GLU A 38 -21.30 0.76 -0.88
C GLU A 38 -19.95 0.04 -0.94
N ILE A 39 -19.36 -0.31 0.21
CA ILE A 39 -18.18 -1.18 0.24
C ILE A 39 -18.65 -2.44 -0.47
N LYS A 40 -18.34 -2.47 -1.74
CA LYS A 40 -18.55 -3.63 -2.59
C LYS A 40 -18.01 -4.79 -1.80
N ASN A 41 -18.85 -5.76 -1.54
CA ASN A 41 -18.47 -6.94 -0.79
C ASN A 41 -17.45 -7.69 -1.66
N ILE A 42 -16.16 -7.29 -1.55
CA ILE A 42 -15.07 -7.81 -2.37
C ILE A 42 -14.79 -9.20 -1.87
N VAL A 43 -15.29 -10.19 -2.60
CA VAL A 43 -15.06 -11.59 -2.28
C VAL A 43 -13.65 -11.95 -2.68
N LEU A 44 -12.81 -12.26 -1.71
CA LEU A 44 -11.47 -12.81 -1.92
C LEU A 44 -11.54 -14.33 -2.05
N GLU A 45 -10.73 -14.88 -2.93
CA GLU A 45 -10.51 -16.31 -3.12
C GLU A 45 -9.03 -16.65 -2.97
N ASP A 46 -8.73 -17.85 -2.47
CA ASP A 46 -7.37 -18.34 -2.36
C ASP A 46 -6.84 -18.74 -3.74
N TYR A 47 -5.61 -18.33 -4.02
CA TYR A 47 -4.86 -18.71 -5.22
C TYR A 47 -3.51 -19.26 -4.79
N SER A 48 -3.09 -20.39 -5.38
CA SER A 48 -1.80 -21.01 -5.06
C SER A 48 -1.13 -21.59 -6.29
N THR A 49 0.20 -21.49 -6.31
CA THR A 49 1.09 -22.14 -7.25
C THR A 49 2.08 -23.03 -6.48
N ASN A 50 3.07 -23.60 -7.17
CA ASN A 50 4.17 -24.29 -6.50
C ASN A 50 5.11 -23.31 -5.76
N GLU A 51 5.10 -22.02 -6.15
CA GLU A 51 6.03 -21.00 -5.68
C GLU A 51 5.44 -20.15 -4.57
N PHE A 52 4.12 -19.83 -4.61
CA PHE A 52 3.49 -18.94 -3.65
C PHE A 52 2.00 -19.21 -3.51
N LYS A 53 1.45 -18.64 -2.42
CA LYS A 53 0.02 -18.53 -2.15
C LYS A 53 -0.35 -17.06 -1.98
N ILE A 54 -1.55 -16.66 -2.37
CA ILE A 54 -2.06 -15.33 -2.21
C ILE A 54 -3.60 -15.33 -2.22
N LYS A 55 -4.22 -14.41 -1.50
CA LYS A 55 -5.65 -14.12 -1.68
C LYS A 55 -5.82 -13.09 -2.78
N LYS A 56 -6.80 -13.27 -3.64
CA LYS A 56 -7.10 -12.31 -4.70
C LYS A 56 -8.59 -12.09 -4.84
N PRO A 57 -9.05 -10.93 -5.30
CA PRO A 57 -10.45 -10.75 -5.63
C PRO A 57 -10.90 -11.76 -6.68
N LYS A 58 -12.12 -12.27 -6.51
CA LYS A 58 -12.70 -13.25 -7.44
C LYS A 58 -12.72 -12.70 -8.87
N GLY A 59 -12.24 -13.53 -9.81
CA GLY A 59 -12.15 -13.18 -11.23
C GLY A 59 -10.91 -12.39 -11.63
N TRP A 60 -10.07 -11.96 -10.68
CA TRP A 60 -8.80 -11.31 -11.02
C TRP A 60 -7.79 -12.30 -11.58
N LYS A 61 -6.91 -11.79 -12.44
CA LYS A 61 -5.82 -12.55 -13.04
C LYS A 61 -4.54 -12.43 -12.22
N VAL A 62 -3.68 -13.45 -12.37
CA VAL A 62 -2.35 -13.49 -11.80
C VAL A 62 -1.37 -13.78 -12.94
N ASP A 63 -0.46 -12.85 -13.17
CA ASP A 63 0.66 -13.00 -14.09
C ASP A 63 1.95 -13.08 -13.29
N VAL A 64 2.87 -13.93 -13.72
CA VAL A 64 4.19 -14.10 -13.12
C VAL A 64 5.27 -13.98 -14.18
N LEU A 65 6.45 -13.48 -13.80
CA LEU A 65 7.61 -13.35 -14.66
C LEU A 65 8.88 -13.64 -13.86
N GLY A 66 9.85 -14.25 -14.52
CA GLY A 66 11.15 -14.55 -13.93
C GLY A 66 11.14 -15.77 -13.01
N ASP A 67 12.22 -15.94 -12.30
CA ASP A 67 12.44 -17.02 -11.35
C ASP A 67 13.18 -16.49 -10.11
N TYR A 68 12.86 -17.06 -8.97
CA TYR A 68 13.52 -16.81 -7.67
C TYR A 68 13.93 -15.35 -7.43
N ILE A 69 15.21 -14.99 -7.68
CA ILE A 69 15.77 -13.66 -7.38
C ILE A 69 15.09 -12.54 -8.18
N HIS A 70 14.65 -12.83 -9.40
CA HIS A 70 14.01 -11.87 -10.30
C HIS A 70 12.50 -12.11 -10.43
N TYR A 71 11.90 -12.72 -9.42
CA TYR A 71 10.48 -13.10 -9.47
C TYR A 71 9.57 -11.88 -9.38
N THR A 72 8.63 -11.82 -10.30
CA THR A 72 7.64 -10.75 -10.38
C THR A 72 6.24 -11.33 -10.37
N ILE A 73 5.35 -10.78 -9.57
CA ILE A 73 3.95 -11.17 -9.46
C ILE A 73 3.08 -9.93 -9.73
N LYS A 74 2.05 -10.08 -10.55
CA LYS A 74 1.03 -9.08 -10.77
C LYS A 74 -0.35 -9.73 -10.62
N VAL A 75 -1.14 -9.20 -9.70
CA VAL A 75 -2.54 -9.59 -9.48
C VAL A 75 -3.41 -8.41 -9.87
N TYR A 76 -4.32 -8.57 -10.82
CA TYR A 76 -5.03 -7.42 -11.38
C TYR A 76 -6.43 -7.75 -11.87
N ASN A 77 -7.28 -6.72 -11.89
CA ASN A 77 -8.58 -6.79 -12.52
C ASN A 77 -8.42 -6.76 -14.05
N PRO A 78 -8.87 -7.79 -14.80
CA PRO A 78 -8.72 -7.83 -16.25
C PRO A 78 -9.51 -6.75 -17.00
N GLU A 79 -10.55 -6.17 -16.38
CA GLU A 79 -11.38 -5.13 -16.99
C GLU A 79 -10.81 -3.72 -16.72
N ASN A 80 -10.07 -3.54 -15.63
CA ASN A 80 -9.44 -2.27 -15.28
C ASN A 80 -8.16 -2.52 -14.47
N SER A 81 -7.03 -2.48 -15.16
CA SER A 81 -5.70 -2.77 -14.58
C SER A 81 -5.20 -1.75 -13.56
N LEU A 82 -5.93 -0.66 -13.32
CA LEU A 82 -5.64 0.24 -12.19
C LEU A 82 -5.90 -0.43 -10.83
N TYR A 83 -6.84 -1.39 -10.79
CA TYR A 83 -7.01 -2.24 -9.62
C TYR A 83 -6.00 -3.38 -9.69
N GLN A 84 -4.90 -3.27 -8.96
CA GLN A 84 -3.83 -4.25 -9.01
C GLN A 84 -2.99 -4.27 -7.73
N PHE A 85 -2.35 -5.42 -7.55
CA PHE A 85 -1.20 -5.62 -6.69
C PHE A 85 -0.01 -6.04 -7.56
N PHE A 86 1.14 -5.47 -7.29
CA PHE A 86 2.40 -5.76 -7.97
C PHE A 86 3.50 -6.04 -6.96
N PHE A 87 4.29 -7.05 -7.23
CA PHE A 87 5.47 -7.38 -6.46
C PHE A 87 6.63 -7.75 -7.39
N ASN A 88 7.82 -7.26 -7.10
CA ASN A 88 9.06 -7.70 -7.74
C ASN A 88 10.15 -7.86 -6.68
N MET A 89 10.77 -9.05 -6.66
CA MET A 89 11.76 -9.42 -5.65
C MET A 89 13.01 -8.54 -5.74
N LYS A 90 13.60 -8.44 -6.92
CA LYS A 90 14.84 -7.70 -7.17
C LYS A 90 14.92 -7.20 -8.60
N THR A 91 15.39 -5.99 -8.76
CA THR A 91 15.85 -5.43 -10.03
C THR A 91 17.28 -4.92 -9.86
N GLU A 92 18.14 -5.19 -10.80
CA GLU A 92 19.57 -4.88 -10.72
C GLU A 92 19.98 -3.84 -11.74
N GLY A 93 21.10 -3.16 -11.42
CA GLY A 93 21.90 -2.46 -12.40
C GLY A 93 21.47 -1.05 -12.75
N TYR A 94 20.75 -0.37 -11.87
CA TYR A 94 20.48 1.05 -12.06
C TYR A 94 21.74 1.88 -11.89
N ASN A 95 21.93 2.86 -12.77
CA ASN A 95 23.08 3.76 -12.68
C ASN A 95 22.93 4.74 -11.51
N LYS A 96 24.05 5.06 -10.87
CA LYS A 96 24.11 6.01 -9.74
C LYS A 96 24.15 7.48 -10.17
N SER A 97 24.55 7.74 -11.43
CA SER A 97 24.69 9.09 -11.97
C SER A 97 24.68 9.07 -13.49
N GLU A 98 24.39 10.21 -14.09
CA GLU A 98 24.51 10.40 -15.54
C GLU A 98 25.95 10.21 -16.06
N ASP A 99 26.97 10.54 -15.26
CA ASP A 99 28.36 10.27 -15.60
C ASP A 99 28.63 8.78 -15.70
N ALA A 100 28.13 7.99 -14.74
CA ALA A 100 28.22 6.53 -14.75
C ALA A 100 27.53 5.94 -15.98
N LYS A 101 26.31 6.40 -16.28
CA LYS A 101 25.55 5.96 -17.45
C LYS A 101 26.27 6.24 -18.76
N ARG A 102 26.78 7.48 -18.93
CA ARG A 102 27.60 7.85 -20.11
C ARG A 102 28.83 6.98 -20.25
N TRP A 103 29.50 6.69 -19.12
CA TRP A 103 30.67 5.81 -19.10
C TRP A 103 30.33 4.40 -19.57
N GLN A 104 29.20 3.81 -19.06
CA GLN A 104 28.69 2.51 -19.48
C GLN A 104 28.38 2.51 -20.99
N GLN A 105 27.68 3.51 -21.47
CA GLN A 105 27.34 3.67 -22.90
C GLN A 105 28.57 3.72 -23.79
N LYS A 106 29.62 4.39 -23.34
CA LYS A 106 30.85 4.54 -24.10
C LYS A 106 31.67 3.25 -24.18
N TYR A 107 31.81 2.56 -23.06
CA TYR A 107 32.73 1.43 -22.95
C TYR A 107 32.07 0.08 -23.05
N TYR A 108 30.79 -0.01 -22.73
CA TYR A 108 29.97 -1.23 -22.73
C TYR A 108 28.59 -1.03 -23.35
N PRO A 109 28.47 -0.50 -24.59
CA PRO A 109 27.19 -0.10 -25.19
C PRO A 109 26.19 -1.26 -25.36
N ASN A 110 26.67 -2.49 -25.41
CA ASN A 110 25.84 -3.69 -25.53
C ASN A 110 25.39 -4.25 -24.17
N ASN A 111 25.93 -3.73 -23.07
CA ASN A 111 25.49 -4.13 -21.74
C ASN A 111 24.10 -3.55 -21.46
N ILE A 112 23.25 -4.34 -20.84
CA ILE A 112 21.92 -3.89 -20.42
C ILE A 112 22.01 -2.65 -19.52
N PHE A 113 23.04 -2.55 -18.68
CA PHE A 113 23.27 -1.44 -17.76
C PHE A 113 23.54 -0.11 -18.47
N ALA A 114 24.03 -0.12 -19.70
CA ALA A 114 24.13 1.10 -20.51
C ALA A 114 22.77 1.71 -20.87
N LYS A 115 21.70 0.92 -20.77
CA LYS A 115 20.32 1.32 -21.09
C LYS A 115 19.51 1.66 -19.84
N THR A 116 19.94 1.24 -18.65
CA THR A 116 19.21 1.49 -17.41
C THR A 116 19.18 2.97 -17.07
N SER A 117 18.12 3.39 -16.40
CA SER A 117 18.00 4.76 -15.91
C SER A 117 18.90 5.04 -14.72
N VAL A 118 19.04 6.31 -14.42
CA VAL A 118 19.70 6.79 -13.22
C VAL A 118 18.66 6.94 -12.12
N ILE A 119 18.94 6.38 -10.96
CA ILE A 119 18.22 6.73 -9.74
C ILE A 119 19.04 7.85 -9.06
N GLU A 120 18.66 9.10 -9.34
CA GLU A 120 19.40 10.26 -8.78
C GLU A 120 19.25 10.30 -7.26
N ASP A 121 18.02 10.19 -6.76
CA ASP A 121 17.73 10.06 -5.34
C ASP A 121 17.62 8.57 -4.98
N LYS A 122 18.56 8.08 -4.17
CA LYS A 122 18.62 6.69 -3.72
C LYS A 122 17.49 6.38 -2.70
N THR A 123 16.26 6.72 -3.08
CA THR A 123 15.04 6.61 -2.27
C THR A 123 13.98 5.81 -2.99
N THR A 124 12.97 5.37 -2.27
CA THR A 124 11.77 4.75 -2.84
C THR A 124 11.11 5.66 -3.87
N GLU A 125 10.96 6.95 -3.57
CA GLU A 125 10.39 7.94 -4.51
C GLU A 125 11.23 8.08 -5.77
N GLY A 126 12.56 8.21 -5.63
CA GLY A 126 13.48 8.31 -6.76
C GLY A 126 13.37 7.11 -7.70
N PHE A 127 13.21 5.90 -7.16
CA PHE A 127 12.96 4.70 -7.96
C PHE A 127 11.61 4.75 -8.69
N TYR A 128 10.51 5.10 -8.00
CA TYR A 128 9.19 5.11 -8.64
C TYR A 128 9.05 6.17 -9.72
N LYS A 129 9.82 7.26 -9.69
CA LYS A 129 9.88 8.24 -10.79
C LYS A 129 10.42 7.66 -12.10
N ILE A 130 11.24 6.60 -12.02
CA ILE A 130 11.81 5.93 -13.19
C ILE A 130 11.26 4.50 -13.38
N PHE A 131 10.21 4.13 -12.64
CA PHE A 131 9.67 2.77 -12.61
C PHE A 131 9.29 2.23 -14.00
N ASN A 132 8.83 3.09 -14.89
CA ASN A 132 8.41 2.70 -16.25
C ASN A 132 9.53 2.06 -17.08
N ASP A 133 10.78 2.33 -16.74
CA ASP A 133 11.93 1.73 -17.41
C ASP A 133 12.05 0.24 -17.14
N LEU A 134 11.47 -0.24 -16.04
CA LEU A 134 11.43 -1.67 -15.71
C LEU A 134 10.77 -2.48 -16.84
N GLY A 135 9.64 -1.98 -17.38
CA GLY A 135 8.97 -2.60 -18.52
C GLY A 135 9.79 -2.54 -19.81
N THR A 136 10.54 -1.46 -20.01
CA THR A 136 11.41 -1.29 -21.19
C THR A 136 12.61 -2.23 -21.15
N LEU A 137 13.18 -2.44 -19.98
CA LEU A 137 14.35 -3.32 -19.77
C LEU A 137 13.97 -4.79 -19.84
N ASN A 138 12.78 -5.15 -19.36
CA ASN A 138 12.27 -6.52 -19.32
C ASN A 138 11.27 -6.79 -20.45
N ASN A 139 11.62 -6.45 -21.69
CA ASN A 139 10.74 -6.63 -22.84
C ASN A 139 10.32 -8.11 -22.99
N ASN A 140 9.18 -8.45 -22.36
CA ASN A 140 8.59 -9.78 -22.38
C ASN A 140 7.20 -9.70 -23.04
N ALA A 141 6.99 -10.50 -24.07
CA ALA A 141 5.74 -10.50 -24.83
C ALA A 141 4.52 -10.99 -24.02
N THR A 142 4.75 -11.70 -22.90
CA THR A 142 3.69 -12.34 -22.12
C THR A 142 3.39 -11.61 -20.81
N PHE A 143 4.22 -10.68 -20.38
CA PHE A 143 4.03 -9.92 -19.13
C PHE A 143 4.02 -8.42 -19.41
N THR A 144 2.93 -7.78 -19.01
CA THR A 144 2.79 -6.32 -19.13
C THR A 144 3.05 -5.67 -17.79
N PHE A 145 4.15 -4.92 -17.71
CA PHE A 145 4.46 -4.12 -16.54
C PHE A 145 3.44 -2.99 -16.37
N PRO A 146 3.08 -2.65 -15.13
CA PRO A 146 2.31 -1.45 -14.85
C PRO A 146 3.04 -0.18 -15.32
N THR A 147 2.31 0.86 -15.64
CA THR A 147 2.86 2.17 -16.00
C THR A 147 2.43 3.19 -14.97
N LEU A 148 3.40 3.94 -14.46
CA LEU A 148 3.23 4.97 -13.44
C LEU A 148 3.77 6.29 -14.01
N THR A 149 2.92 7.12 -14.61
CA THR A 149 3.31 8.46 -15.06
C THR A 149 2.85 9.51 -14.06
N ASP A 150 3.52 10.65 -14.02
CA ASP A 150 3.21 11.75 -13.09
C ASP A 150 3.19 11.29 -11.62
N PHE A 151 4.09 10.36 -11.26
CA PHE A 151 4.18 9.84 -9.89
C PHE A 151 4.41 10.95 -8.89
N THR A 152 3.47 11.14 -7.97
CA THR A 152 3.49 12.22 -6.98
C THR A 152 3.18 11.66 -5.60
N VAL A 153 4.12 11.82 -4.68
CA VAL A 153 3.96 11.41 -3.29
C VAL A 153 3.00 12.34 -2.58
N ILE A 154 1.97 11.76 -1.96
CA ILE A 154 1.06 12.46 -1.06
C ILE A 154 1.65 12.48 0.34
N GLU A 155 2.16 11.32 0.79
CA GLU A 155 2.62 11.12 2.16
C GLU A 155 3.64 9.98 2.24
N ASN A 156 4.58 10.11 3.18
CA ASN A 156 5.43 9.02 3.65
C ASN A 156 4.85 8.47 4.95
N ILE A 157 4.26 7.28 4.89
CA ILE A 157 3.55 6.67 6.03
C ILE A 157 4.46 5.83 6.93
N GLY A 158 5.71 5.60 6.53
CA GLY A 158 6.67 4.86 7.35
C GLY A 158 7.79 4.22 6.57
N LYS A 159 8.43 3.24 7.20
CA LYS A 159 9.52 2.46 6.61
C LYS A 159 9.13 0.99 6.52
N GLY A 160 9.42 0.37 5.38
CA GLY A 160 9.41 -1.07 5.22
C GLY A 160 10.55 -1.74 6.01
N VAL A 161 10.51 -3.06 6.09
CA VAL A 161 11.48 -3.83 6.90
C VAL A 161 12.91 -3.68 6.39
N LEU A 162 13.11 -3.59 5.08
CA LEU A 162 14.44 -3.33 4.52
C LEU A 162 14.89 -1.87 4.64
N GLY A 163 14.03 -0.98 5.17
CA GLY A 163 14.33 0.45 5.36
C GLY A 163 13.88 1.35 4.22
N GLY A 164 13.30 0.82 3.15
CA GLY A 164 12.65 1.62 2.11
C GLY A 164 11.43 2.36 2.65
N ASP A 165 11.10 3.50 2.05
CA ASP A 165 9.90 4.24 2.44
C ASP A 165 8.63 3.49 2.03
N ILE A 166 7.56 3.66 2.80
CA ILE A 166 6.21 3.31 2.41
C ILE A 166 5.50 4.61 2.06
N LEU A 167 5.18 4.76 0.78
CA LEU A 167 4.64 5.99 0.23
C LEU A 167 3.19 5.81 -0.18
N ARG A 168 2.35 6.73 0.21
CA ARG A 168 1.06 6.97 -0.44
C ARG A 168 1.30 7.93 -1.58
N ALA A 169 0.87 7.56 -2.79
CA ALA A 169 1.14 8.37 -3.98
C ALA A 169 0.01 8.27 -5.00
N THR A 170 -0.10 9.31 -5.82
CA THR A 170 -0.93 9.32 -7.03
C THR A 170 -0.05 9.19 -8.27
N PHE A 171 -0.65 8.68 -9.33
CA PHE A 171 -0.04 8.57 -10.65
C PHE A 171 -1.12 8.53 -11.74
N LYS A 172 -0.68 8.54 -13.00
CA LYS A 172 -1.54 8.29 -14.15
C LYS A 172 -1.11 7.03 -14.89
N ASP A 173 -2.08 6.29 -15.40
CA ASP A 173 -1.83 5.19 -16.33
C ASP A 173 -1.48 5.69 -17.74
N ASN A 174 -1.23 4.76 -18.67
CA ASN A 174 -0.97 5.06 -20.08
C ASN A 174 -2.10 5.82 -20.79
N ASN A 175 -3.32 5.79 -20.25
CA ASN A 175 -4.49 6.46 -20.81
C ASN A 175 -4.76 7.80 -20.11
N GLY A 176 -3.86 8.23 -19.21
CA GLY A 176 -4.00 9.47 -18.45
C GLY A 176 -5.04 9.39 -17.32
N LYS A 177 -5.48 8.18 -16.92
CA LYS A 177 -6.41 8.01 -15.81
C LYS A 177 -5.68 8.12 -14.49
N ASP A 178 -6.26 8.91 -13.59
CA ASP A 178 -5.72 9.08 -12.24
C ASP A 178 -5.93 7.83 -11.38
N ALA A 179 -4.88 7.45 -10.68
CA ALA A 179 -4.87 6.36 -9.73
C ALA A 179 -4.15 6.77 -8.45
N GLU A 180 -4.42 6.03 -7.39
CA GLU A 180 -3.79 6.19 -6.10
C GLU A 180 -3.38 4.81 -5.57
N GLY A 181 -2.36 4.77 -4.71
CA GLY A 181 -1.90 3.52 -4.13
C GLY A 181 -0.88 3.70 -3.02
N LEU A 182 -0.50 2.56 -2.44
CA LEU A 182 0.63 2.43 -1.52
C LEU A 182 1.79 1.75 -2.24
N PHE A 183 2.98 2.29 -2.03
CA PHE A 183 4.20 1.94 -2.76
C PHE A 183 5.36 1.75 -1.79
N THR A 184 6.12 0.66 -1.93
CA THR A 184 7.38 0.46 -1.21
C THR A 184 8.43 -0.13 -2.13
N ALA A 185 9.68 0.22 -1.89
CA ALA A 185 10.86 -0.37 -2.53
C ALA A 185 12.09 -0.02 -1.70
N TYR A 186 13.09 -0.89 -1.71
CA TYR A 186 14.35 -0.63 -1.06
C TYR A 186 15.47 -0.45 -2.09
N VAL A 187 16.01 0.75 -2.19
CA VAL A 187 17.13 1.08 -3.08
C VAL A 187 18.43 0.82 -2.32
N TYR A 188 19.19 -0.18 -2.77
CA TYR A 188 20.42 -0.63 -2.16
C TYR A 188 21.64 -0.19 -3.00
N ASP A 189 22.57 0.52 -2.38
CA ASP A 189 23.84 0.85 -2.99
C ASP A 189 24.84 -0.29 -2.80
N VAL A 190 25.26 -0.92 -3.89
CA VAL A 190 26.22 -2.05 -3.87
C VAL A 190 27.60 -1.63 -3.35
N GLY A 191 27.82 -0.35 -3.16
CA GLY A 191 29.11 0.22 -2.77
C GLY A 191 29.83 0.88 -3.95
N PRO A 192 30.94 1.55 -3.73
CA PRO A 192 31.63 2.28 -4.78
C PRO A 192 32.54 1.39 -5.62
N TYR A 193 32.59 1.67 -6.92
CA TYR A 193 33.61 1.18 -7.84
C TYR A 193 34.08 2.34 -8.74
N TYR A 194 35.21 2.93 -8.39
CA TYR A 194 35.71 4.12 -9.06
C TYR A 194 36.60 3.80 -10.26
N VAL A 195 36.35 4.50 -11.35
CA VAL A 195 37.22 4.53 -12.54
C VAL A 195 37.66 5.98 -12.84
N TYR A 196 38.80 6.15 -13.48
CA TYR A 196 39.20 7.46 -13.97
C TYR A 196 38.44 7.78 -15.27
N GLU A 197 37.61 8.84 -15.26
CA GLU A 197 37.04 9.40 -16.48
C GLU A 197 38.13 10.10 -17.28
N ASN A 198 39.00 10.78 -16.58
CA ASN A 198 40.14 11.50 -17.17
C ASN A 198 41.34 11.41 -16.22
N ILE A 199 42.40 10.73 -16.68
CA ILE A 199 43.62 10.50 -15.90
C ILE A 199 44.38 11.83 -15.66
N ILE A 200 44.30 12.77 -16.60
CA ILE A 200 45.04 14.06 -16.50
C ILE A 200 44.41 14.96 -15.43
N SER A 201 43.08 15.03 -15.38
CA SER A 201 42.37 15.82 -14.38
C SER A 201 42.19 15.10 -13.05
N GLY A 202 42.43 13.79 -13.00
CA GLY A 202 42.19 12.97 -11.83
C GLY A 202 40.70 12.73 -11.53
N LYS A 203 39.80 13.11 -12.45
CA LYS A 203 38.35 12.94 -12.25
C LYS A 203 38.00 11.45 -12.22
N GLN A 204 37.42 11.03 -11.12
CA GLN A 204 36.90 9.67 -10.93
C GLN A 204 35.38 9.65 -10.99
N ILE A 205 34.82 8.52 -11.46
CA ILE A 205 33.40 8.26 -11.51
C ILE A 205 33.15 6.93 -10.79
N ASP A 206 32.13 6.89 -9.95
CA ASP A 206 31.61 5.65 -9.40
C ASP A 206 30.68 4.99 -10.43
N ILE A 207 31.15 3.91 -11.05
CA ILE A 207 30.42 3.18 -12.08
C ILE A 207 29.69 1.94 -11.55
N ASN A 208 29.69 1.72 -10.25
CA ASN A 208 28.92 0.63 -9.66
C ASN A 208 27.42 0.96 -9.66
N TYR A 209 26.59 0.02 -9.23
CA TYR A 209 25.16 0.02 -9.46
C TYR A 209 24.36 0.21 -8.16
N LEU A 210 23.08 0.54 -8.37
CA LEU A 210 22.02 0.41 -7.38
C LEU A 210 21.17 -0.80 -7.74
N ASN A 211 20.80 -1.57 -6.74
CA ASN A 211 19.80 -2.62 -6.84
C ASN A 211 18.52 -2.18 -6.11
N VAL A 212 17.39 -2.62 -6.59
CA VAL A 212 16.11 -2.34 -5.95
C VAL A 212 15.49 -3.65 -5.51
N TYR A 213 15.13 -3.75 -4.25
CA TYR A 213 14.54 -4.93 -3.64
C TYR A 213 13.15 -4.63 -3.12
N ASP A 214 12.33 -5.68 -3.00
CA ASP A 214 11.01 -5.62 -2.39
C ASP A 214 10.15 -4.48 -2.99
N THR A 215 10.20 -4.36 -4.33
CA THR A 215 9.32 -3.45 -5.04
C THR A 215 7.90 -3.97 -4.94
N MET A 216 7.06 -3.27 -4.21
CA MET A 216 5.67 -3.67 -4.01
C MET A 216 4.76 -2.47 -4.04
N PHE A 217 3.62 -2.63 -4.66
CA PHE A 217 2.53 -1.66 -4.55
C PHE A 217 1.18 -2.31 -4.81
N TYR A 218 0.16 -1.64 -4.32
CA TYR A 218 -1.21 -1.89 -4.73
C TYR A 218 -1.92 -0.59 -5.03
N THR A 219 -2.81 -0.62 -6.02
CA THR A 219 -3.44 0.58 -6.56
C THR A 219 -4.90 0.36 -6.92
N ALA A 220 -5.65 1.45 -7.00
CA ALA A 220 -6.97 1.54 -7.60
C ALA A 220 -7.16 2.91 -8.27
N PRO A 221 -8.22 3.13 -9.07
CA PRO A 221 -8.61 4.47 -9.49
C PRO A 221 -8.69 5.41 -8.28
N LYS A 222 -8.21 6.65 -8.43
CA LYS A 222 -8.09 7.60 -7.33
C LYS A 222 -9.39 7.77 -6.52
N ASP A 223 -10.53 7.87 -7.22
CA ASP A 223 -11.83 8.08 -6.57
C ASP A 223 -12.40 6.82 -5.89
N ASP A 224 -11.81 5.64 -6.17
CA ASP A 224 -12.28 4.36 -5.64
C ASP A 224 -11.23 3.67 -4.73
N PHE A 225 -10.04 4.26 -4.60
CA PHE A 225 -8.94 3.66 -3.83
C PHE A 225 -9.34 3.37 -2.38
N ILE A 226 -10.03 4.29 -1.73
CA ILE A 226 -10.50 4.14 -0.35
C ILE A 226 -11.43 2.92 -0.16
N ASN A 227 -12.25 2.63 -1.17
CA ASN A 227 -13.18 1.50 -1.12
C ASN A 227 -12.48 0.14 -1.34
N TRP A 228 -11.25 0.17 -1.85
CA TRP A 228 -10.45 -1.00 -2.18
C TRP A 228 -9.25 -1.21 -1.29
N GLU A 229 -8.84 -0.21 -0.51
CA GLU A 229 -7.61 -0.22 0.28
C GLU A 229 -7.54 -1.45 1.19
N ASP A 230 -8.60 -1.76 1.95
CA ASP A 230 -8.64 -2.91 2.85
C ASP A 230 -8.50 -4.25 2.11
N ALA A 231 -9.18 -4.39 0.97
CA ALA A 231 -9.10 -5.61 0.17
C ALA A 231 -7.71 -5.76 -0.48
N LEU A 232 -7.15 -4.66 -0.99
CA LEU A 232 -5.82 -4.65 -1.61
C LEU A 232 -4.70 -4.86 -0.58
N SER A 233 -4.83 -4.29 0.61
CA SER A 233 -3.95 -4.56 1.74
C SER A 233 -3.99 -6.04 2.13
N THR A 234 -5.19 -6.64 2.17
CA THR A 234 -5.34 -8.08 2.41
C THR A 234 -4.68 -8.92 1.30
N VAL A 235 -4.80 -8.51 0.03
CA VAL A 235 -4.09 -9.17 -1.08
C VAL A 235 -2.58 -9.13 -0.82
N ALA A 236 -2.03 -7.95 -0.57
CA ALA A 236 -0.60 -7.75 -0.34
C ALA A 236 -0.08 -8.56 0.87
N SER A 237 -0.80 -8.51 1.99
CA SER A 237 -0.41 -9.19 3.23
C SER A 237 -0.59 -10.71 3.19
N SER A 238 -1.38 -11.24 2.26
CA SER A 238 -1.62 -12.69 2.12
C SER A 238 -0.60 -13.41 1.23
N LEU A 239 0.32 -12.68 0.59
CA LEU A 239 1.35 -13.30 -0.24
C LEU A 239 2.33 -14.08 0.64
N GLU A 240 2.43 -15.38 0.43
CA GLU A 240 3.29 -16.33 1.15
C GLU A 240 4.07 -17.16 0.14
N PHE A 241 5.39 -17.15 0.22
CA PHE A 241 6.24 -18.03 -0.58
C PHE A 241 6.29 -19.43 0.02
N THR A 242 6.26 -20.44 -0.85
CA THR A 242 6.35 -21.84 -0.45
C THR A 242 7.80 -22.24 -0.14
N ASP A 243 7.97 -23.35 0.59
CA ASP A 243 9.30 -23.94 0.81
C ASP A 243 10.02 -24.26 -0.51
N THR A 244 9.28 -24.65 -1.55
CA THR A 244 9.83 -24.90 -2.88
C THR A 244 10.49 -23.64 -3.44
N PHE A 245 9.82 -22.49 -3.35
CA PHE A 245 10.39 -21.21 -3.79
C PHE A 245 11.60 -20.83 -2.95
N VAL A 246 11.49 -20.88 -1.61
CA VAL A 246 12.58 -20.51 -0.69
C VAL A 246 13.83 -21.35 -0.94
N ASN A 247 13.66 -22.66 -1.10
CA ASN A 247 14.79 -23.55 -1.40
C ASN A 247 15.41 -23.26 -2.77
N GLY A 248 14.59 -23.00 -3.80
CA GLY A 248 15.07 -22.60 -5.12
C GLY A 248 15.80 -21.24 -5.10
N PHE A 249 15.24 -20.26 -4.41
CA PHE A 249 15.85 -18.95 -4.20
C PHE A 249 17.22 -19.07 -3.52
N ASN A 250 17.32 -19.83 -2.43
CA ASN A 250 18.57 -20.06 -1.71
C ASN A 250 19.60 -20.80 -2.58
N SER A 251 19.16 -21.78 -3.37
CA SER A 251 20.03 -22.52 -4.28
C SER A 251 20.58 -21.64 -5.40
N GLN A 252 19.76 -20.78 -5.97
CA GLN A 252 20.16 -19.83 -7.00
C GLN A 252 21.12 -18.78 -6.44
N GLN A 253 20.87 -18.26 -5.25
CA GLN A 253 21.80 -17.39 -4.56
C GLN A 253 23.15 -18.09 -4.29
N ASP A 254 23.14 -19.31 -3.79
CA ASP A 254 24.36 -20.06 -3.55
C ASP A 254 25.18 -20.27 -4.83
N ALA A 255 24.56 -20.48 -5.98
CA ALA A 255 25.23 -20.59 -7.27
C ALA A 255 25.89 -19.28 -7.73
N VAL A 256 25.21 -18.17 -7.54
CA VAL A 256 25.72 -16.82 -7.90
C VAL A 256 26.73 -16.32 -6.87
N MET A 257 26.55 -16.70 -5.60
CA MET A 257 27.30 -16.15 -4.47
C MET A 257 28.53 -16.94 -4.06
N LYS A 258 28.77 -18.13 -4.60
CA LYS A 258 30.06 -18.81 -4.41
C LYS A 258 31.25 -17.95 -4.76
N ASN A 259 31.05 -16.91 -5.57
CA ASN A 259 32.08 -15.94 -5.95
C ASN A 259 32.10 -14.64 -5.11
N PHE A 260 31.10 -14.44 -4.20
CA PHE A 260 30.95 -13.19 -3.43
C PHE A 260 30.51 -13.48 -2.00
N GLN A 261 31.39 -14.00 -1.17
CA GLN A 261 31.08 -14.42 0.23
C GLN A 261 30.48 -13.29 1.09
N ASN A 262 30.76 -12.03 0.81
CA ASN A 262 30.21 -10.88 1.57
C ASN A 262 28.74 -10.57 1.24
N ILE A 263 28.23 -10.99 0.08
CA ILE A 263 26.84 -10.77 -0.32
C ILE A 263 25.91 -11.82 0.31
N ARG A 264 26.44 -12.98 0.72
CA ARG A 264 25.68 -14.07 1.34
C ARG A 264 24.91 -13.61 2.59
N ASN A 265 25.55 -12.80 3.44
CA ASN A 265 24.91 -12.28 4.65
C ASN A 265 23.80 -11.27 4.34
N VAL A 266 23.97 -10.48 3.27
CA VAL A 266 22.96 -9.52 2.82
C VAL A 266 21.76 -10.24 2.18
N GLY A 267 22.01 -11.26 1.37
CA GLY A 267 20.95 -12.08 0.76
C GLY A 267 20.05 -12.78 1.78
N ASN A 268 20.66 -13.40 2.80
CA ASN A 268 19.91 -14.03 3.89
C ASN A 268 19.14 -13.00 4.72
N GLN A 269 19.76 -11.86 5.05
CA GLN A 269 19.09 -10.76 5.74
C GLN A 269 17.92 -10.18 4.95
N ILE A 270 18.04 -10.10 3.63
CA ILE A 270 16.95 -9.66 2.74
C ILE A 270 15.83 -10.70 2.72
N THR A 271 16.16 -11.99 2.60
CA THR A 271 15.17 -13.07 2.62
C THR A 271 14.44 -13.14 3.95
N ASP A 272 15.19 -13.15 5.06
CA ASP A 272 14.62 -13.13 6.40
C ASP A 272 13.85 -11.84 6.65
N GLY A 273 14.34 -10.69 6.17
CA GLY A 273 13.69 -9.40 6.24
C GLY A 273 12.38 -9.35 5.43
N ILE A 274 12.34 -9.94 4.24
CA ILE A 274 11.13 -10.04 3.43
C ILE A 274 10.11 -10.94 4.15
N MET A 275 10.49 -12.09 4.64
CA MET A 275 9.61 -13.01 5.37
C MET A 275 9.12 -12.41 6.69
N ASP A 276 10.02 -11.84 7.51
CA ASP A 276 9.68 -11.11 8.74
C ASP A 276 8.80 -9.88 8.49
N SER A 277 9.01 -9.22 7.34
CA SER A 277 8.22 -8.07 6.89
C SER A 277 6.75 -8.42 6.74
N TRP A 278 6.50 -9.58 6.23
CA TRP A 278 5.16 -10.03 5.91
C TRP A 278 4.38 -10.50 7.12
N GLU A 279 5.05 -11.09 8.10
CA GLU A 279 4.45 -11.44 9.38
C GLU A 279 4.18 -10.20 10.27
N LYS A 280 5.07 -9.20 10.23
CA LYS A 280 4.96 -7.98 11.06
C LYS A 280 4.12 -6.88 10.45
N ARG A 281 3.93 -6.84 9.12
CA ARG A 281 3.07 -5.87 8.43
C ARG A 281 1.61 -5.94 8.87
N ASN A 282 1.18 -7.10 9.35
CA ASN A 282 -0.23 -7.39 9.55
C ASN A 282 -0.92 -6.65 10.69
N LYS A 283 -0.26 -5.94 11.57
CA LYS A 283 -0.97 -5.29 12.69
C LYS A 283 -0.70 -3.81 12.91
N SER A 284 0.54 -3.37 12.89
CA SER A 284 0.81 -1.96 13.23
C SER A 284 0.83 -1.03 12.01
N TYR A 285 1.15 -1.55 10.81
CA TYR A 285 1.15 -0.74 9.58
C TYR A 285 -0.26 -0.51 9.05
N ASP A 286 -1.13 -1.53 9.09
CA ASP A 286 -2.53 -1.39 8.68
C ASP A 286 -3.23 -0.34 9.53
N ILE A 287 -3.02 -0.36 10.84
CA ILE A 287 -3.63 0.61 11.76
C ILE A 287 -3.13 2.02 11.47
N MET A 288 -1.82 2.21 11.30
CA MET A 288 -1.25 3.55 11.06
C MET A 288 -1.63 4.09 9.68
N SER A 289 -1.58 3.24 8.65
CA SER A 289 -2.01 3.57 7.29
C SER A 289 -3.48 3.96 7.25
N GLN A 290 -4.34 3.20 7.90
CA GLN A 290 -5.78 3.49 7.96
C GLN A 290 -6.08 4.77 8.74
N LYS A 291 -5.41 5.03 9.87
CA LYS A 291 -5.54 6.29 10.62
C LYS A 291 -5.17 7.51 9.77
N GLN A 292 -4.08 7.42 9.05
CA GLN A 292 -3.60 8.51 8.21
C GLN A 292 -4.49 8.71 7.00
N SER A 293 -4.93 7.63 6.37
CA SER A 293 -5.89 7.64 5.27
C SER A 293 -7.19 8.32 5.69
N ASP A 294 -7.76 7.89 6.81
CA ASP A 294 -9.00 8.47 7.33
C ASP A 294 -8.83 9.96 7.65
N ALA A 295 -7.72 10.35 8.27
CA ALA A 295 -7.45 11.77 8.60
C ALA A 295 -7.31 12.66 7.35
N ILE A 296 -6.59 12.18 6.30
CA ILE A 296 -6.42 12.92 5.03
C ILE A 296 -7.75 13.09 4.30
N LEU A 297 -8.61 12.08 4.37
CA LEU A 297 -9.92 12.09 3.73
C LEU A 297 -10.99 12.82 4.55
N GLY A 298 -10.61 13.34 5.72
CA GLY A 298 -11.51 14.07 6.60
C GLY A 298 -12.48 13.18 7.37
N TYR A 299 -12.08 11.93 7.62
CA TYR A 299 -12.85 10.98 8.42
C TYR A 299 -12.17 10.67 9.75
N GLU A 300 -12.98 10.28 10.72
CA GLU A 300 -12.57 9.55 11.90
C GLU A 300 -13.40 8.26 12.02
N ARG A 301 -12.87 7.25 12.71
CA ARG A 301 -13.63 6.03 12.96
C ARG A 301 -14.24 6.06 14.35
N VAL A 302 -15.49 5.62 14.39
CA VAL A 302 -16.25 5.48 15.63
C VAL A 302 -16.86 4.11 15.69
N TYR A 303 -17.10 3.60 16.89
CA TYR A 303 -17.84 2.37 17.08
C TYR A 303 -19.16 2.65 17.81
N ASP A 304 -20.16 1.88 17.45
CA ASP A 304 -21.44 1.83 18.11
C ASP A 304 -21.32 0.95 19.36
N THR A 305 -21.52 1.53 20.54
CA THR A 305 -21.41 0.80 21.81
C THR A 305 -22.51 -0.24 22.05
N GLU A 306 -23.60 -0.22 21.25
CA GLU A 306 -24.69 -1.18 21.33
C GLU A 306 -24.46 -2.38 20.41
N THR A 307 -23.90 -2.17 19.21
CA THR A 307 -23.69 -3.23 18.21
C THR A 307 -22.25 -3.67 18.08
N ASN A 308 -21.29 -2.90 18.59
CA ASN A 308 -19.84 -3.01 18.38
C ASN A 308 -19.41 -2.90 16.90
N GLU A 309 -20.26 -2.30 16.06
CA GLU A 309 -19.95 -2.07 14.65
C GLU A 309 -19.15 -0.77 14.48
N VAL A 310 -18.20 -0.77 13.54
CA VAL A 310 -17.34 0.37 13.23
C VAL A 310 -17.88 1.15 12.04
N TYR A 311 -17.89 2.47 12.17
CA TYR A 311 -18.34 3.42 11.16
C TYR A 311 -17.25 4.47 10.87
N LYS A 312 -17.20 4.99 9.62
CA LYS A 312 -16.50 6.23 9.31
C LYS A 312 -17.42 7.41 9.55
N ALA A 313 -16.99 8.36 10.36
CA ALA A 313 -17.67 9.62 10.60
C ALA A 313 -16.84 10.78 10.03
N TYR A 314 -17.46 11.93 9.80
CA TYR A 314 -16.70 13.13 9.43
C TYR A 314 -15.73 13.53 10.57
N ASN A 315 -14.59 14.10 10.22
CA ASN A 315 -13.58 14.50 11.20
C ASN A 315 -14.16 15.54 12.18
N GLY A 316 -14.00 15.31 13.47
CA GLY A 316 -14.58 16.09 14.56
C GLY A 316 -15.99 15.67 14.97
N PHE A 317 -16.49 14.54 14.44
CA PHE A 317 -17.79 14.00 14.86
C PHE A 317 -17.84 13.73 16.37
N THR A 318 -16.80 13.12 16.94
CA THR A 318 -16.77 12.81 18.38
C THR A 318 -16.71 14.05 19.26
N ASP A 319 -16.21 15.17 18.74
CA ASP A 319 -16.21 16.46 19.43
C ASP A 319 -17.61 17.11 19.41
N ASP A 320 -18.33 16.96 18.28
CA ASP A 320 -19.66 17.53 18.06
C ASP A 320 -20.80 16.67 18.65
N TYR A 321 -20.53 15.37 18.81
CA TYR A 321 -21.53 14.40 19.22
C TYR A 321 -21.74 14.40 20.74
N SER A 322 -22.94 14.76 21.19
CA SER A 322 -23.31 14.83 22.59
C SER A 322 -23.98 13.56 23.16
N GLY A 323 -24.12 12.51 22.32
CA GLY A 323 -24.69 11.22 22.73
C GLY A 323 -23.68 10.32 23.44
N LYS A 324 -24.12 9.10 23.75
CA LYS A 324 -23.28 8.10 24.44
C LYS A 324 -23.04 6.84 23.62
N ARG A 325 -23.77 6.70 22.51
CA ARG A 325 -23.78 5.49 21.71
C ARG A 325 -22.52 5.33 20.87
N TYR A 326 -22.06 6.41 20.22
CA TYR A 326 -20.88 6.38 19.35
C TYR A 326 -19.67 6.92 20.08
N LYS A 327 -18.55 6.19 19.99
CA LYS A 327 -17.25 6.57 20.60
C LYS A 327 -16.13 6.36 19.62
N SER A 328 -15.02 7.12 19.79
CA SER A 328 -13.79 6.89 19.06
C SER A 328 -13.31 5.44 19.25
N ILE A 329 -12.85 4.81 18.19
CA ILE A 329 -12.29 3.45 18.26
C ILE A 329 -10.91 3.44 18.93
N THR A 330 -10.54 2.28 19.46
CA THR A 330 -9.18 1.98 19.93
C THR A 330 -8.35 1.39 18.79
N ASP A 331 -7.04 1.33 18.96
CA ASP A 331 -6.10 0.88 17.93
C ASP A 331 -6.37 -0.55 17.44
N ASP A 332 -6.79 -1.43 18.32
CA ASP A 332 -7.16 -2.80 18.01
C ASP A 332 -8.42 -2.92 17.15
N MET A 333 -9.32 -1.95 17.21
CA MET A 333 -10.55 -1.91 16.41
C MET A 333 -10.34 -1.38 14.97
N TYR A 334 -9.16 -0.86 14.64
CA TYR A 334 -8.86 -0.41 13.27
C TYR A 334 -8.85 -1.57 12.26
N THR A 335 -8.72 -2.80 12.72
CA THR A 335 -8.82 -4.02 11.89
C THR A 335 -10.25 -4.48 11.68
N ASP A 336 -11.22 -3.89 12.38
CA ASP A 336 -12.62 -4.25 12.26
C ASP A 336 -13.23 -3.66 10.98
N LYS A 337 -14.16 -4.40 10.39
CA LYS A 337 -14.85 -3.99 9.17
C LYS A 337 -15.67 -2.73 9.42
N VAL A 338 -15.42 -1.70 8.61
CA VAL A 338 -16.30 -0.53 8.55
C VAL A 338 -17.62 -0.92 7.87
N VAL A 339 -18.74 -0.71 8.55
CA VAL A 339 -20.06 -1.12 8.04
C VAL A 339 -20.85 0.01 7.39
N GLY A 340 -20.45 1.27 7.60
CA GLY A 340 -21.14 2.41 7.02
C GLY A 340 -20.49 3.75 7.34
N TYR A 341 -21.13 4.82 6.89
CA TYR A 341 -20.72 6.20 7.10
C TYR A 341 -21.74 6.96 7.94
N ILE A 342 -21.25 7.84 8.79
CA ILE A 342 -22.06 8.83 9.50
C ILE A 342 -21.96 10.14 8.74
N GLU A 343 -23.07 10.59 8.15
CA GLU A 343 -23.15 11.88 7.46
C GLU A 343 -23.15 13.04 8.48
N LYS A 344 -22.64 14.18 8.01
CA LYS A 344 -22.65 15.43 8.77
C LYS A 344 -24.02 16.06 8.83
#